data_9ed5cb3ea5c4e65c15a2692b5181d184
#
_entry.id   9ed5cb3ea5c4e65c15a2692b5181d184
#
_cell.length_a   1.000
_cell.length_b   1.000
_cell.length_c   1.000
_cell.angle_alpha   90.00
_cell.angle_beta   90.00
_cell.angle_gamma   90.00
#
_symmetry.space_group_name_H-M   'P 1'
#
loop_
_entity.id
_entity.type
_entity.pdbx_description
1 polymer ?
#
loop_
_entity_poly.entity_id
_entity_poly.type
_entity_poly.pdbx_seq_one_letter_code
_entity_poly.pdbx_strand_id
1 'polypeptide(L)'
;MDSIVSTSLSVQGATAIPKYVETIDVRGRAIHVTLPQSIGSVTGYHLFIVYTDKKGKQFICQGLPVDLATGNIAPDEILPSDPTGLVIKGQCIPLRPNNRDFIPDAPSITVLSGSDTKQAYNCFFKETDIFNDAKIPYHMVTGPNSNSYTRTILDKCNILAMKPAVAILTPGWDISINLDDKPLKIKK
;
A
#
# COMPACT_ATOMS: atom_id res chain seq x y z
N MET A 1 43.79 59.80 -15.31
CA MET A 1 43.08 59.34 -14.06
C MET A 1 41.92 58.50 -14.54
N ASP A 2 42.16 57.21 -14.70
CA ASP A 2 41.21 56.28 -15.23
C ASP A 2 40.49 55.59 -14.06
N SER A 3 39.19 55.77 -14.02
CA SER A 3 38.31 55.19 -12.98
C SER A 3 37.90 53.76 -13.38
N ILE A 4 38.39 52.76 -12.65
CA ILE A 4 38.02 51.37 -12.86
C ILE A 4 36.70 51.12 -12.16
N VAL A 5 35.66 50.90 -12.93
CA VAL A 5 34.36 50.45 -12.42
C VAL A 5 34.40 48.94 -12.23
N SER A 6 34.43 48.51 -10.96
CA SER A 6 34.33 47.09 -10.59
C SER A 6 32.87 46.67 -10.61
N THR A 7 32.45 45.89 -11.59
CA THR A 7 31.13 45.22 -11.64
C THR A 7 31.21 43.89 -10.89
N SER A 8 30.62 43.84 -9.72
CA SER A 8 30.42 42.61 -8.99
C SER A 8 29.29 41.80 -9.60
N LEU A 9 29.62 40.70 -10.25
CA LEU A 9 28.68 39.67 -10.68
C LEU A 9 28.22 38.87 -9.46
N SER A 10 27.02 39.13 -8.98
CA SER A 10 26.36 38.27 -7.99
C SER A 10 25.84 37.01 -8.70
N VAL A 11 26.55 35.89 -8.58
CA VAL A 11 26.04 34.58 -8.97
C VAL A 11 25.03 34.14 -7.89
N GLN A 12 23.76 34.41 -8.12
CA GLN A 12 22.71 33.72 -7.36
C GLN A 12 22.69 32.27 -7.79
N GLY A 13 23.32 31.40 -6.99
CA GLY A 13 23.22 29.97 -7.11
C GLY A 13 21.78 29.53 -6.77
N ALA A 14 20.93 29.39 -7.77
CA ALA A 14 19.68 28.68 -7.62
C ALA A 14 20.03 27.23 -7.29
N THR A 15 19.92 26.84 -6.01
CA THR A 15 19.95 25.45 -5.60
C THR A 15 18.74 24.78 -6.22
N ALA A 16 18.94 24.02 -7.30
CA ALA A 16 17.89 23.23 -7.92
C ALA A 16 17.35 22.27 -6.85
N ILE A 17 16.12 22.47 -6.42
CA ILE A 17 15.41 21.52 -5.55
C ILE A 17 15.38 20.20 -6.30
N PRO A 18 15.89 19.10 -5.73
CA PRO A 18 15.84 17.82 -6.39
C PRO A 18 14.38 17.50 -6.70
N LYS A 19 14.08 17.40 -8.00
CA LYS A 19 12.73 17.08 -8.46
C LYS A 19 12.57 15.58 -8.34
N TYR A 20 11.83 15.13 -7.34
CA TYR A 20 11.47 13.72 -7.22
C TYR A 20 10.70 13.28 -8.47
N VAL A 21 10.97 12.08 -8.94
CA VAL A 21 10.13 11.43 -9.94
C VAL A 21 8.91 10.88 -9.21
N GLU A 22 7.72 11.18 -9.72
CA GLU A 22 6.50 10.58 -9.17
C GLU A 22 6.51 9.08 -9.44
N THR A 23 6.23 8.27 -8.42
CA THR A 23 6.19 6.80 -8.52
C THR A 23 5.00 6.21 -7.80
N ILE A 24 4.59 5.04 -8.30
CA ILE A 24 3.78 4.06 -7.57
C ILE A 24 4.65 2.84 -7.33
N ASP A 25 4.85 2.52 -6.08
CA ASP A 25 5.63 1.36 -5.66
C ASP A 25 4.71 0.35 -4.95
N VAL A 26 4.94 -0.94 -5.17
CA VAL A 26 4.46 -1.99 -4.28
C VAL A 26 5.59 -2.31 -3.30
N ARG A 27 5.30 -2.17 -2.02
CA ARG A 27 6.25 -2.45 -0.94
C ARG A 27 5.75 -3.59 -0.07
N GLY A 28 6.69 -4.27 0.60
CA GLY A 28 6.38 -5.39 1.49
C GLY A 28 6.97 -5.20 2.88
N ARG A 29 6.15 -5.37 3.92
CA ARG A 29 6.61 -5.50 5.30
C ARG A 29 6.57 -6.96 5.69
N ALA A 30 7.69 -7.48 6.22
CA ALA A 30 7.72 -8.82 6.78
C ALA A 30 6.77 -8.93 7.98
N ILE A 31 6.00 -10.01 8.02
CA ILE A 31 5.13 -10.38 9.13
C ILE A 31 5.46 -11.80 9.56
N HIS A 32 5.47 -12.06 10.87
CA HIS A 32 5.63 -13.40 11.41
C HIS A 32 4.25 -13.99 11.65
N VAL A 33 3.95 -15.07 10.93
CA VAL A 33 2.69 -15.80 11.07
C VAL A 33 2.98 -17.07 11.87
N THR A 34 2.37 -17.18 13.04
CA THR A 34 2.40 -18.42 13.82
C THR A 34 1.37 -19.38 13.26
N LEU A 35 1.83 -20.51 12.75
CA LEU A 35 0.92 -21.55 12.25
C LEU A 35 0.36 -22.38 13.41
N PRO A 36 -0.91 -22.84 13.30
CA PRO A 36 -1.49 -23.70 14.33
C PRO A 36 -0.69 -25.01 14.47
N GLN A 37 -0.49 -25.43 15.70
CA GLN A 37 0.00 -26.74 16.13
C GLN A 37 1.20 -27.31 15.36
N SER A 38 2.39 -27.13 15.90
CA SER A 38 3.63 -27.87 15.59
C SER A 38 4.41 -27.55 14.31
N ILE A 39 3.92 -26.69 13.42
CA ILE A 39 4.62 -26.39 12.14
C ILE A 39 5.61 -25.23 12.27
N GLY A 40 5.61 -24.50 13.39
CA GLY A 40 6.49 -23.36 13.62
C GLY A 40 5.92 -22.03 13.14
N SER A 41 6.78 -21.04 12.97
CA SER A 41 6.42 -19.72 12.39
C SER A 41 6.97 -19.61 10.99
N VAL A 42 6.24 -18.91 10.12
CA VAL A 42 6.70 -18.55 8.78
C VAL A 42 6.73 -17.03 8.64
N THR A 43 7.70 -16.54 7.89
CA THR A 43 7.74 -15.12 7.53
C THR A 43 6.97 -14.94 6.24
N GLY A 44 5.83 -14.25 6.32
CA GLY A 44 5.09 -13.76 5.16
C GLY A 44 5.34 -12.27 4.93
N TYR A 45 4.69 -11.72 3.92
CA TYR A 45 4.75 -10.29 3.62
C TYR A 45 3.36 -9.70 3.54
N HIS A 46 3.16 -8.59 4.25
CA HIS A 46 2.07 -7.65 4.05
C HIS A 46 2.47 -6.68 2.95
N LEU A 47 1.74 -6.70 1.84
CA LEU A 47 1.99 -5.81 0.70
C LEU A 47 1.07 -4.60 0.75
N PHE A 48 1.61 -3.47 0.30
CA PHE A 48 0.90 -2.20 0.22
C PHE A 48 1.43 -1.34 -0.93
N ILE A 49 0.63 -0.36 -1.35
CA ILE A 49 0.98 0.58 -2.41
C ILE A 49 1.53 1.86 -1.78
N VAL A 50 2.63 2.39 -2.29
CA VAL A 50 3.15 3.71 -1.93
C VAL A 50 3.18 4.61 -3.15
N TYR A 51 2.47 5.73 -3.08
CA TYR A 51 2.59 6.82 -4.03
C TYR A 51 3.57 7.86 -3.49
N THR A 52 4.57 8.22 -4.31
CA THR A 52 5.51 9.32 -4.02
C THR A 52 5.23 10.47 -4.98
N ASP A 53 4.93 11.66 -4.47
CA ASP A 53 4.65 12.86 -5.26
C ASP A 53 5.93 13.60 -5.71
N LYS A 54 5.78 14.62 -6.56
CA LYS A 54 6.88 15.48 -7.07
C LYS A 54 7.69 16.19 -5.99
N LYS A 55 7.16 16.25 -4.77
CA LYS A 55 7.83 16.86 -3.60
C LYS A 55 8.48 15.82 -2.70
N GLY A 56 8.42 14.54 -3.08
CA GLY A 56 8.90 13.43 -2.27
C GLY A 56 7.98 13.05 -1.11
N LYS A 57 6.76 13.62 -1.04
CA LYS A 57 5.78 13.23 -0.03
C LYS A 57 5.18 11.88 -0.40
N GLN A 58 5.13 10.98 0.57
CA GLN A 58 4.63 9.62 0.39
C GLN A 58 3.24 9.43 0.98
N PHE A 59 2.47 8.58 0.33
CA PHE A 59 1.14 8.13 0.76
C PHE A 59 1.07 6.63 0.62
N ILE A 60 0.44 5.97 1.59
CA ILE A 60 0.25 4.52 1.60
C ILE A 60 -1.21 4.17 1.36
N CYS A 61 -1.48 3.22 0.45
CA CYS A 61 -2.77 2.56 0.32
C CYS A 61 -2.62 1.09 0.70
N GLN A 62 -3.41 0.64 1.68
CA GLN A 62 -3.32 -0.71 2.22
C GLN A 62 -4.67 -1.23 2.72
N GLY A 63 -4.85 -2.54 2.72
CA GLY A 63 -5.96 -3.22 3.37
C GLY A 63 -5.56 -3.66 4.78
N LEU A 64 -6.44 -3.48 5.74
CA LEU A 64 -6.22 -3.85 7.14
C LEU A 64 -7.38 -4.71 7.64
N PRO A 65 -7.13 -5.72 8.50
CA PRO A 65 -8.18 -6.45 9.18
C PRO A 65 -8.87 -5.53 10.20
N VAL A 66 -10.17 -5.40 10.10
CA VAL A 66 -11.00 -4.58 11.01
C VAL A 66 -12.11 -5.43 11.58
N ASP A 67 -12.26 -5.40 12.89
CA ASP A 67 -13.37 -6.03 13.59
C ASP A 67 -14.67 -5.25 13.34
N LEU A 68 -15.68 -5.94 12.81
CA LEU A 68 -16.97 -5.33 12.45
C LEU A 68 -17.75 -4.82 13.67
N ALA A 69 -17.58 -5.43 14.84
CA ALA A 69 -18.33 -5.06 16.04
C ALA A 69 -17.75 -3.80 16.68
N THR A 70 -16.42 -3.66 16.70
CA THR A 70 -15.73 -2.56 17.37
C THR A 70 -15.23 -1.47 16.44
N GLY A 71 -15.05 -1.78 15.14
CA GLY A 71 -14.43 -0.90 14.16
C GLY A 71 -12.90 -0.76 14.33
N ASN A 72 -12.30 -1.51 15.24
CA ASN A 72 -10.88 -1.44 15.52
C ASN A 72 -10.06 -2.30 14.55
N ILE A 73 -8.84 -1.85 14.26
CA ILE A 73 -7.88 -2.64 13.50
C ILE A 73 -7.42 -3.80 14.39
N ALA A 74 -7.58 -5.02 13.90
CA ALA A 74 -7.06 -6.21 14.56
C ALA A 74 -5.54 -6.29 14.38
N PRO A 75 -4.76 -6.63 15.43
CA PRO A 75 -3.31 -6.79 15.30
C PRO A 75 -2.98 -8.01 14.43
N ASP A 76 -2.13 -7.82 13.41
CA ASP A 76 -1.74 -8.86 12.45
C ASP A 76 -1.06 -10.08 13.11
N GLU A 77 -0.44 -9.86 14.28
CA GLU A 77 0.43 -10.84 14.94
C GLU A 77 -0.34 -11.90 15.73
N ILE A 78 -1.65 -11.70 15.96
CA ILE A 78 -2.47 -12.53 16.87
C ILE A 78 -3.70 -13.10 16.14
N LEU A 79 -3.79 -12.93 14.83
CA LEU A 79 -4.97 -13.40 14.11
C LEU A 79 -4.97 -14.92 14.01
N PRO A 80 -6.06 -15.59 14.42
CA PRO A 80 -6.26 -16.99 14.09
C PRO A 80 -6.30 -17.16 12.57
N SER A 81 -6.00 -18.35 12.09
CA SER A 81 -5.95 -18.65 10.65
C SER A 81 -7.22 -18.28 9.88
N ASP A 82 -8.35 -18.24 10.56
CA ASP A 82 -9.65 -17.87 9.99
C ASP A 82 -10.50 -17.12 11.02
N PRO A 83 -10.23 -15.83 11.25
CA PRO A 83 -10.95 -15.04 12.25
C PRO A 83 -12.37 -14.73 11.76
N THR A 84 -13.37 -15.09 12.56
CA THR A 84 -14.76 -14.69 12.31
C THR A 84 -14.97 -13.23 12.71
N GLY A 85 -15.78 -12.50 11.93
CA GLY A 85 -16.16 -11.12 12.23
C GLY A 85 -15.15 -10.04 11.79
N LEU A 86 -14.06 -10.42 11.14
CA LEU A 86 -13.15 -9.46 10.53
C LEU A 86 -13.48 -9.21 9.07
N VAL A 87 -13.30 -7.96 8.65
CA VAL A 87 -13.35 -7.54 7.23
C VAL A 87 -12.06 -6.84 6.84
N ILE A 88 -11.79 -6.82 5.55
CA ILE A 88 -10.71 -6.01 5.01
C ILE A 88 -11.23 -4.58 4.88
N LYS A 89 -10.54 -3.62 5.50
CA LYS A 89 -10.79 -2.19 5.31
C LYS A 89 -9.60 -1.55 4.63
N GLY A 90 -9.82 -1.02 3.43
CA GLY A 90 -8.84 -0.24 2.70
C GLY A 90 -8.71 1.17 3.27
N GLN A 91 -7.50 1.71 3.20
CA GLN A 91 -7.22 3.12 3.49
C GLN A 91 -6.08 3.64 2.63
N CYS A 92 -6.19 4.92 2.21
CA CYS A 92 -5.11 5.67 1.57
C CYS A 92 -4.80 6.91 2.43
N ILE A 93 -3.66 6.92 3.11
CA ILE A 93 -3.27 7.96 4.09
C ILE A 93 -1.83 8.43 3.84
N PRO A 94 -1.45 9.62 4.34
CA PRO A 94 -0.05 10.04 4.32
C PRO A 94 0.84 9.04 5.06
N LEU A 95 1.92 8.59 4.40
CA LEU A 95 2.93 7.75 5.03
C LEU A 95 3.85 8.63 5.88
N ARG A 96 3.92 8.38 7.18
CA ARG A 96 4.69 9.15 8.14
C ARG A 96 5.66 8.25 8.90
N PRO A 97 6.77 8.78 9.44
CA PRO A 97 7.75 8.00 10.20
C PRO A 97 7.19 7.21 11.39
N ASN A 98 6.06 7.64 11.96
CA ASN A 98 5.38 6.91 13.04
C ASN A 98 4.39 5.84 12.56
N ASN A 99 4.18 5.68 11.27
CA ASN A 99 3.41 4.54 10.75
C ASN A 99 4.27 3.28 10.86
N ARG A 100 3.69 2.18 11.33
CA ARG A 100 4.42 0.90 11.44
C ARG A 100 4.90 0.36 10.07
N ASP A 101 4.25 0.78 8.99
CA ASP A 101 4.60 0.42 7.61
C ASP A 101 5.62 1.38 6.99
N PHE A 102 6.11 2.38 7.75
CA PHE A 102 7.21 3.23 7.36
C PHE A 102 8.54 2.51 7.61
N ILE A 103 8.97 1.73 6.63
CA ILE A 103 10.23 1.00 6.65
C ILE A 103 11.06 1.50 5.46
N PRO A 104 12.11 2.31 5.69
CA PRO A 104 12.90 2.93 4.62
C PRO A 104 13.45 1.91 3.60
N ASP A 105 13.92 0.76 4.09
CA ASP A 105 14.55 -0.29 3.28
C ASP A 105 13.59 -1.46 2.98
N ALA A 106 12.28 -1.22 3.05
CA ALA A 106 11.30 -2.24 2.73
C ALA A 106 11.48 -2.74 1.30
N PRO A 107 11.40 -4.06 1.06
CA PRO A 107 11.38 -4.61 -0.29
C PRO A 107 10.35 -3.87 -1.16
N SER A 108 10.79 -3.38 -2.31
CA SER A 108 9.99 -2.49 -3.15
C SER A 108 10.17 -2.83 -4.63
N ILE A 109 9.09 -2.61 -5.40
CA ILE A 109 9.12 -2.61 -6.86
C ILE A 109 8.29 -1.45 -7.38
N THR A 110 8.85 -0.63 -8.28
CA THR A 110 8.11 0.44 -8.94
C THR A 110 7.26 -0.15 -10.05
N VAL A 111 5.94 0.06 -9.98
CA VAL A 111 4.96 -0.46 -10.96
C VAL A 111 4.47 0.62 -11.92
N LEU A 112 4.63 1.89 -11.56
CA LEU A 112 4.32 3.03 -12.44
C LEU A 112 5.22 4.22 -12.07
N SER A 113 5.66 5.00 -13.08
CA SER A 113 6.41 6.24 -12.87
C SER A 113 6.00 7.29 -13.90
N GLY A 114 6.13 8.57 -13.54
CA GLY A 114 5.87 9.70 -14.44
C GLY A 114 4.46 10.30 -14.30
N SER A 115 3.94 10.89 -15.40
CA SER A 115 2.74 11.74 -15.38
C SER A 115 1.46 11.07 -14.91
N ASP A 116 1.32 9.77 -15.16
CA ASP A 116 0.07 9.04 -14.93
C ASP A 116 -0.10 8.58 -13.47
N THR A 117 0.96 8.69 -12.66
CA THR A 117 0.95 8.27 -11.24
C THR A 117 -0.10 9.00 -10.41
N LYS A 118 -0.31 10.29 -10.67
CA LYS A 118 -1.33 11.07 -9.96
C LYS A 118 -2.75 10.61 -10.29
N GLN A 119 -3.00 10.29 -11.56
CA GLN A 119 -4.30 9.74 -11.99
C GLN A 119 -4.53 8.37 -11.34
N ALA A 120 -3.52 7.51 -11.36
CA ALA A 120 -3.55 6.21 -10.70
C ALA A 120 -3.84 6.32 -9.19
N TYR A 121 -3.17 7.26 -8.51
CA TYR A 121 -3.41 7.50 -7.09
C TYR A 121 -4.84 7.96 -6.78
N ASN A 122 -5.42 8.82 -7.63
CA ASN A 122 -6.83 9.21 -7.49
C ASN A 122 -7.77 8.02 -7.72
N CYS A 123 -7.43 7.12 -8.65
CA CYS A 123 -8.16 5.87 -8.85
C CYS A 123 -8.13 5.01 -7.59
N PHE A 124 -6.98 4.89 -6.92
CA PHE A 124 -6.88 4.10 -5.69
C PHE A 124 -7.85 4.57 -4.61
N PHE A 125 -8.02 5.88 -4.43
CA PHE A 125 -9.02 6.39 -3.49
C PHE A 125 -10.43 5.93 -3.83
N LYS A 126 -10.84 6.13 -5.08
CA LYS A 126 -12.17 5.76 -5.54
C LYS A 126 -12.43 4.26 -5.37
N GLU A 127 -11.49 3.43 -5.82
CA GLU A 127 -11.63 1.97 -5.73
C GLU A 127 -11.55 1.47 -4.29
N THR A 128 -10.83 2.18 -3.40
CA THR A 128 -10.79 1.88 -1.96
C THR A 128 -12.18 2.09 -1.32
N ASP A 129 -12.89 3.16 -1.68
CA ASP A 129 -14.23 3.39 -1.16
C ASP A 129 -15.20 2.30 -1.61
N ILE A 130 -15.17 1.93 -2.90
CA ILE A 130 -15.98 0.82 -3.45
C ILE A 130 -15.64 -0.50 -2.73
N PHE A 131 -14.35 -0.77 -2.51
CA PHE A 131 -13.89 -1.96 -1.81
C PHE A 131 -14.43 -2.01 -0.37
N ASN A 132 -14.41 -0.89 0.34
CA ASN A 132 -14.90 -0.79 1.71
C ASN A 132 -16.41 -1.04 1.82
N ASP A 133 -17.19 -0.58 0.84
CA ASP A 133 -18.63 -0.80 0.77
C ASP A 133 -19.00 -2.28 0.60
N ALA A 134 -18.12 -3.05 -0.06
CA ALA A 134 -18.31 -4.47 -0.29
C ALA A 134 -18.14 -5.34 0.97
N LYS A 135 -17.54 -4.82 2.06
CA LYS A 135 -17.32 -5.49 3.36
C LYS A 135 -16.74 -6.90 3.21
N ILE A 136 -15.67 -7.02 2.46
CA ILE A 136 -15.03 -8.30 2.14
C ILE A 136 -14.52 -8.98 3.42
N PRO A 137 -14.93 -10.24 3.71
CA PRO A 137 -14.42 -10.98 4.87
C PRO A 137 -12.90 -11.14 4.79
N TYR A 138 -12.25 -11.03 5.96
CA TYR A 138 -10.80 -11.22 6.06
C TYR A 138 -10.45 -12.69 6.34
N HIS A 139 -9.59 -13.27 5.51
CA HIS A 139 -9.04 -14.63 5.68
C HIS A 139 -7.52 -14.57 5.55
N MET A 140 -6.81 -14.81 6.63
CA MET A 140 -5.37 -14.57 6.69
C MET A 140 -4.56 -15.40 5.67
N VAL A 141 -4.91 -16.68 5.50
CA VAL A 141 -4.12 -17.63 4.72
C VAL A 141 -4.85 -18.11 3.46
N THR A 142 -6.13 -18.44 3.57
CA THR A 142 -6.86 -19.23 2.56
C THR A 142 -7.77 -18.39 1.66
N GLY A 143 -7.96 -17.11 1.95
CA GLY A 143 -8.89 -16.27 1.23
C GLY A 143 -8.43 -14.82 1.10
N PRO A 144 -9.37 -13.92 0.84
CA PRO A 144 -9.08 -12.50 0.74
C PRO A 144 -8.46 -11.93 2.01
N ASN A 145 -7.41 -11.14 1.87
CA ASN A 145 -6.71 -10.45 2.95
C ASN A 145 -6.12 -9.12 2.48
N SER A 146 -5.21 -8.54 3.25
CA SER A 146 -4.53 -7.28 2.91
C SER A 146 -3.84 -7.30 1.53
N ASN A 147 -3.23 -8.44 1.16
CA ASN A 147 -2.56 -8.58 -0.13
C ASN A 147 -3.56 -8.66 -1.28
N SER A 148 -4.72 -9.28 -1.08
CA SER A 148 -5.83 -9.30 -2.05
C SER A 148 -6.38 -7.90 -2.30
N TYR A 149 -6.47 -7.05 -1.26
CA TYR A 149 -6.81 -5.64 -1.43
C TYR A 149 -5.80 -4.95 -2.34
N THR A 150 -4.50 -5.03 -2.04
CA THR A 150 -3.44 -4.40 -2.84
C THR A 150 -3.51 -4.86 -4.30
N ARG A 151 -3.65 -6.16 -4.54
CA ARG A 151 -3.82 -6.73 -5.88
C ARG A 151 -5.06 -6.17 -6.59
N THR A 152 -6.21 -6.19 -5.92
CA THR A 152 -7.49 -5.73 -6.48
C THR A 152 -7.44 -4.26 -6.89
N ILE A 153 -6.89 -3.39 -6.03
CA ILE A 153 -6.78 -1.95 -6.30
C ILE A 153 -5.89 -1.68 -7.52
N LEU A 154 -4.77 -2.37 -7.65
CA LEU A 154 -3.89 -2.25 -8.82
C LEU A 154 -4.63 -2.69 -10.10
N ASP A 155 -5.28 -3.85 -10.08
CA ASP A 155 -6.02 -4.39 -11.24
C ASP A 155 -7.17 -3.46 -11.66
N LYS A 156 -7.97 -2.95 -10.71
CA LYS A 156 -9.08 -2.02 -10.98
C LYS A 156 -8.60 -0.68 -11.55
N CYS A 157 -7.38 -0.27 -11.23
CA CYS A 157 -6.78 0.94 -11.78
C CYS A 157 -5.90 0.68 -13.02
N ASN A 158 -5.99 -0.51 -13.63
CA ASN A 158 -5.25 -0.91 -14.83
C ASN A 158 -3.72 -0.80 -14.67
N ILE A 159 -3.21 -1.07 -13.48
CA ILE A 159 -1.77 -1.10 -13.20
C ILE A 159 -1.33 -2.57 -13.11
N LEU A 160 -0.26 -2.89 -13.83
CA LEU A 160 0.31 -4.23 -13.76
C LEU A 160 0.72 -4.57 -12.32
N ALA A 161 -0.02 -5.50 -11.71
CA ALA A 161 0.22 -5.91 -10.35
C ALA A 161 1.47 -6.77 -10.25
N MET A 162 2.53 -6.20 -9.69
CA MET A 162 3.80 -6.86 -9.39
C MET A 162 4.10 -6.77 -7.91
N LYS A 163 4.85 -7.75 -7.39
CA LYS A 163 5.35 -7.75 -6.01
C LYS A 163 6.88 -7.81 -5.98
N PRO A 164 7.54 -7.31 -4.93
CA PRO A 164 8.98 -7.45 -4.78
C PRO A 164 9.41 -8.92 -4.85
N ALA A 165 10.50 -9.21 -5.55
CA ALA A 165 10.96 -10.59 -5.78
C ALA A 165 11.26 -11.36 -4.48
N VAL A 166 11.71 -10.66 -3.44
CA VAL A 166 11.97 -11.24 -2.11
C VAL A 166 10.71 -11.54 -1.31
N ALA A 167 9.55 -10.97 -1.69
CA ALA A 167 8.27 -11.23 -1.05
C ALA A 167 7.67 -12.54 -1.58
N ILE A 168 8.31 -13.67 -1.25
CA ILE A 168 7.95 -14.99 -1.77
C ILE A 168 6.59 -15.43 -1.20
N LEU A 169 6.44 -15.42 0.12
CA LEU A 169 5.21 -15.83 0.80
C LEU A 169 4.29 -14.62 1.01
N THR A 170 3.31 -14.49 0.12
CA THR A 170 2.31 -13.41 0.13
C THR A 170 0.90 -14.00 0.01
N PRO A 171 0.36 -14.60 1.08
CA PRO A 171 -0.98 -15.18 1.04
C PRO A 171 -2.00 -14.17 0.50
N GLY A 172 -2.91 -14.62 -0.33
CA GLY A 172 -3.96 -13.77 -0.93
C GLY A 172 -3.52 -12.88 -2.10
N TRP A 173 -2.23 -12.83 -2.44
CA TRP A 173 -1.78 -12.01 -3.59
C TRP A 173 -2.39 -12.43 -4.92
N ASP A 174 -2.60 -13.73 -5.13
CA ASP A 174 -3.16 -14.25 -6.37
C ASP A 174 -4.70 -14.14 -6.43
N ILE A 175 -5.31 -13.52 -5.43
CA ILE A 175 -6.75 -13.29 -5.33
C ILE A 175 -7.04 -11.83 -5.70
N SER A 176 -7.61 -11.60 -6.89
CA SER A 176 -8.24 -10.33 -7.25
C SER A 176 -9.75 -10.43 -7.00
N ILE A 177 -10.28 -9.49 -6.22
CA ILE A 177 -11.68 -9.53 -5.80
C ILE A 177 -12.54 -8.84 -6.85
N ASN A 178 -13.58 -9.50 -7.33
CA ASN A 178 -14.55 -8.88 -8.21
C ASN A 178 -15.49 -7.98 -7.39
N LEU A 179 -15.30 -6.67 -7.50
CA LEU A 179 -16.12 -5.67 -6.80
C LEU A 179 -17.45 -5.36 -7.52
N ASP A 180 -17.63 -5.84 -8.76
CA ASP A 180 -18.83 -5.60 -9.55
C ASP A 180 -19.96 -6.58 -9.17
N ASP A 181 -19.62 -7.69 -8.52
CA ASP A 181 -20.59 -8.59 -7.96
C ASP A 181 -21.22 -7.97 -6.70
N LYS A 182 -22.54 -7.79 -6.73
CA LYS A 182 -23.28 -7.27 -5.58
C LYS A 182 -22.91 -8.05 -4.30
N PRO A 183 -22.83 -7.37 -3.14
CA PRO A 183 -22.39 -8.00 -1.90
C PRO A 183 -23.16 -9.30 -1.69
N LEU A 184 -22.44 -10.39 -1.41
CA LEU A 184 -22.99 -11.67 -1.04
C LEU A 184 -24.02 -11.44 0.04
N LYS A 185 -25.31 -11.58 -0.30
CA LYS A 185 -26.38 -11.57 0.71
C LYS A 185 -26.13 -12.76 1.61
N ILE A 186 -25.49 -12.53 2.76
CA ILE A 186 -25.40 -13.50 3.82
C ILE A 186 -26.86 -13.77 4.25
N LYS A 187 -27.42 -14.88 3.80
CA LYS A 187 -28.71 -15.35 4.33
C LYS A 187 -28.46 -15.64 5.81
N LYS A 188 -29.18 -14.89 6.65
CA LYS A 188 -29.32 -15.20 8.09
C LYS A 188 -30.02 -16.52 8.31
#